data_99ff2bdafb5efc6e1cc3dbae5304ed86
#
_entry.id   99ff2bdafb5efc6e1cc3dbae5304ed86
#
_cell.length_a   1.000
_cell.length_b   1.000
_cell.length_c   1.000
_cell.angle_alpha   90.00
_cell.angle_beta   90.00
_cell.angle_gamma   90.00
#
_symmetry.space_group_name_H-M   'P 1'
#
loop_
_entity.id
_entity.type
_entity.pdbx_description
1 polymer ?
#
loop_
_entity_poly.entity_id
_entity_poly.type
_entity_poly.pdbx_seq_one_letter_code
_entity_poly.pdbx_strand_id
1 'polypeptide(L)'
;MGQNLNFEYKGFKANGFVMFFLSLALIGAGVWGIVNAVNVGYGLTAILGIVAILVALVMFFGLMVIEPNQARVFVFFGKYRGNLLKEGFWWVNPFMSVKKISLRARNLNAEPIKVNDKMGNPIMIGLVLVWKVKSEEIYKAVFNIDAPKPATTTQTQNGQTSVSMKSASEMRMDALANFVAVQSDAALRQVAGCYAYDNNSALEGELSLRSNADEINDQLEQKLAERLDMAGIEVIEARINYLAYAPEIAAVMLRRQQADAIISAREKIVEGAVSMVKMAIDQLADNNVVELDEERKAAMVSNLLVVLCSDESAQPVVNAGTLHH
;
A
#
# COMPACT_ATOMS: atom_id res chain seq x y z
N MET A 1 -12.70 -26.03 3.37
CA MET A 1 -14.10 -25.55 3.45
C MET A 1 -14.12 -24.35 4.39
N GLY A 2 -13.98 -23.14 3.88
CA GLY A 2 -14.09 -21.92 4.68
C GLY A 2 -15.56 -21.66 4.99
N GLN A 3 -16.00 -21.97 6.21
CA GLN A 3 -17.28 -21.47 6.67
C GLN A 3 -17.22 -19.95 6.64
N ASN A 4 -18.18 -19.32 5.97
CA ASN A 4 -18.36 -17.88 5.96
C ASN A 4 -18.74 -17.45 7.38
N LEU A 5 -17.72 -17.24 8.24
CA LEU A 5 -17.87 -16.96 9.67
C LEU A 5 -18.29 -15.51 9.93
N ASN A 6 -18.38 -14.71 8.88
CA ASN A 6 -18.78 -13.31 9.00
C ASN A 6 -20.29 -13.19 8.80
N PHE A 7 -21.04 -12.94 9.86
CA PHE A 7 -22.48 -12.74 9.80
C PHE A 7 -22.91 -11.55 10.65
N GLU A 8 -23.98 -10.90 10.21
CA GLU A 8 -24.58 -9.81 10.97
C GLU A 8 -25.13 -10.36 12.29
N TYR A 9 -24.93 -9.59 13.36
CA TYR A 9 -25.46 -9.95 14.69
C TYR A 9 -26.98 -10.11 14.65
N LYS A 10 -27.44 -11.35 14.86
CA LYS A 10 -28.87 -11.72 14.87
C LYS A 10 -29.49 -11.72 16.26
N GLY A 11 -28.73 -11.39 17.31
CA GLY A 11 -29.24 -11.31 18.66
C GLY A 11 -30.15 -10.09 18.87
N PHE A 12 -30.70 -9.98 20.09
CA PHE A 12 -31.56 -8.86 20.44
C PHE A 12 -30.77 -7.54 20.35
N LYS A 13 -31.23 -6.65 19.49
CA LYS A 13 -30.73 -5.28 19.31
C LYS A 13 -31.93 -4.33 19.33
N ALA A 14 -31.83 -3.26 20.09
CA ALA A 14 -32.88 -2.25 20.19
C ALA A 14 -32.30 -0.86 19.96
N ASN A 15 -33.17 0.09 19.65
CA ASN A 15 -32.76 1.48 19.54
C ASN A 15 -32.29 1.99 20.91
N GLY A 16 -31.05 2.53 20.95
CA GLY A 16 -30.42 3.00 22.18
C GLY A 16 -31.21 4.11 22.89
N PHE A 17 -31.85 5.02 22.14
CA PHE A 17 -32.66 6.09 22.74
C PHE A 17 -33.87 5.51 23.48
N VAL A 18 -34.59 4.57 22.86
CA VAL A 18 -35.74 3.93 23.50
C VAL A 18 -35.34 3.22 24.80
N MET A 19 -34.23 2.47 24.75
CA MET A 19 -33.74 1.75 25.92
C MET A 19 -33.19 2.67 27.00
N PHE A 20 -32.58 3.79 26.60
CA PHE A 20 -32.12 4.83 27.52
C PHE A 20 -33.28 5.46 28.30
N PHE A 21 -34.32 5.92 27.59
CA PHE A 21 -35.51 6.49 28.25
C PHE A 21 -36.28 5.45 29.09
N LEU A 22 -36.31 4.19 28.62
CA LEU A 22 -36.91 3.09 29.40
C LEU A 22 -36.13 2.82 30.68
N SER A 23 -34.80 2.82 30.64
CA SER A 23 -33.97 2.65 31.84
C SER A 23 -34.18 3.81 32.84
N LEU A 24 -34.29 5.04 32.32
CA LEU A 24 -34.54 6.20 33.14
C LEU A 24 -35.94 6.12 33.82
N ALA A 25 -36.95 5.71 33.06
CA ALA A 25 -38.32 5.51 33.60
C ALA A 25 -38.34 4.43 34.68
N LEU A 26 -37.60 3.32 34.48
CA LEU A 26 -37.47 2.27 35.50
C LEU A 26 -36.77 2.76 36.77
N ILE A 27 -35.72 3.60 36.64
CA ILE A 27 -35.08 4.20 37.83
C ILE A 27 -36.09 5.11 38.55
N GLY A 28 -36.84 5.96 37.84
CA GLY A 28 -37.88 6.82 38.42
C GLY A 28 -38.96 6.02 39.14
N ALA A 29 -39.48 4.96 38.50
CA ALA A 29 -40.46 4.07 39.09
C ALA A 29 -39.90 3.33 40.31
N GLY A 30 -38.62 2.89 40.26
CA GLY A 30 -37.93 2.26 41.39
C GLY A 30 -37.80 3.16 42.61
N VAL A 31 -37.37 4.42 42.39
CA VAL A 31 -37.28 5.44 43.46
C VAL A 31 -38.64 5.74 44.03
N TRP A 32 -39.68 5.96 43.19
CA TRP A 32 -41.05 6.18 43.64
C TRP A 32 -41.58 5.02 44.46
N GLY A 33 -41.32 3.77 44.06
CA GLY A 33 -41.67 2.55 44.77
C GLY A 33 -41.06 2.46 46.18
N ILE A 34 -39.79 2.84 46.31
CA ILE A 34 -39.07 2.89 47.58
C ILE A 34 -39.66 3.96 48.52
N VAL A 35 -39.86 5.18 47.97
CA VAL A 35 -40.48 6.29 48.75
C VAL A 35 -41.87 5.93 49.24
N ASN A 36 -42.65 5.29 48.38
CA ASN A 36 -44.03 4.90 48.72
C ASN A 36 -44.01 3.76 49.78
N ALA A 37 -43.03 2.84 49.71
CA ALA A 37 -42.87 1.82 50.72
C ALA A 37 -42.57 2.35 52.13
N VAL A 38 -41.79 3.42 52.21
CA VAL A 38 -41.50 4.13 53.46
C VAL A 38 -42.75 4.79 54.04
N ASN A 39 -43.60 5.36 53.17
CA ASN A 39 -44.78 6.10 53.59
C ASN A 39 -45.94 5.18 53.98
N VAL A 40 -46.13 4.02 53.35
CA VAL A 40 -47.23 3.11 53.50
C VAL A 40 -46.89 1.86 54.29
N GLY A 41 -45.62 1.59 54.56
CA GLY A 41 -45.16 0.46 55.36
C GLY A 41 -45.15 -0.88 54.63
N TYR A 42 -45.30 -0.91 53.28
CA TYR A 42 -45.28 -2.15 52.51
C TYR A 42 -43.83 -2.54 52.10
N GLY A 43 -43.21 -3.48 52.79
CA GLY A 43 -41.86 -3.96 52.47
C GLY A 43 -41.69 -4.57 51.06
N LEU A 44 -42.75 -5.15 50.48
CA LEU A 44 -42.73 -5.73 49.14
C LEU A 44 -42.48 -4.68 48.04
N THR A 45 -43.06 -3.50 48.19
CA THR A 45 -42.88 -2.40 47.23
C THR A 45 -41.47 -1.80 47.26
N ALA A 46 -40.79 -1.81 48.41
CA ALA A 46 -39.38 -1.47 48.55
C ALA A 46 -38.47 -2.47 47.78
N ILE A 47 -38.72 -3.77 47.98
CA ILE A 47 -37.95 -4.83 47.29
C ILE A 47 -38.13 -4.72 45.77
N LEU A 48 -39.35 -4.55 45.28
CA LEU A 48 -39.62 -4.35 43.86
C LEU A 48 -38.93 -3.07 43.29
N GLY A 49 -38.90 -1.97 44.05
CA GLY A 49 -38.20 -0.76 43.70
C GLY A 49 -36.67 -0.96 43.56
N ILE A 50 -36.07 -1.69 44.50
CA ILE A 50 -34.64 -2.04 44.43
C ILE A 50 -34.34 -2.90 43.21
N VAL A 51 -35.17 -3.92 42.95
CA VAL A 51 -34.99 -4.80 41.78
C VAL A 51 -35.13 -3.99 40.47
N ALA A 52 -36.09 -3.06 40.37
CA ALA A 52 -36.26 -2.20 39.21
C ALA A 52 -35.03 -1.34 38.95
N ILE A 53 -34.41 -0.76 39.98
CA ILE A 53 -33.18 0.02 39.87
C ILE A 53 -32.00 -0.85 39.42
N LEU A 54 -31.85 -2.07 39.98
CA LEU A 54 -30.79 -2.98 39.56
C LEU A 54 -30.95 -3.40 38.10
N VAL A 55 -32.15 -3.70 37.64
CA VAL A 55 -32.45 -4.04 36.26
C VAL A 55 -32.13 -2.84 35.33
N ALA A 56 -32.55 -1.65 35.72
CA ALA A 56 -32.26 -0.42 34.97
C ALA A 56 -30.73 -0.17 34.85
N LEU A 57 -29.98 -0.40 35.90
CA LEU A 57 -28.52 -0.26 35.94
C LEU A 57 -27.87 -1.27 35.00
N VAL A 58 -28.29 -2.52 34.99
CA VAL A 58 -27.81 -3.54 34.02
C VAL A 58 -28.17 -3.14 32.59
N MET A 59 -29.38 -2.62 32.34
CA MET A 59 -29.79 -2.15 31.03
C MET A 59 -28.90 -0.97 30.54
N PHE A 60 -28.51 -0.09 31.45
CA PHE A 60 -27.66 1.05 31.11
C PHE A 60 -26.28 0.64 30.57
N PHE A 61 -25.69 -0.45 31.07
CA PHE A 61 -24.41 -1.00 30.57
C PHE A 61 -24.49 -1.58 29.16
N GLY A 62 -25.68 -1.84 28.62
CA GLY A 62 -25.88 -2.34 27.25
C GLY A 62 -25.88 -1.25 26.17
N LEU A 63 -25.83 0.03 26.53
CA LEU A 63 -25.85 1.14 25.60
C LEU A 63 -24.51 1.33 24.93
N MET A 64 -24.51 1.48 23.60
CA MET A 64 -23.29 1.71 22.81
C MET A 64 -23.54 2.64 21.61
N VAL A 65 -22.52 3.40 21.26
CA VAL A 65 -22.49 4.23 20.04
C VAL A 65 -21.58 3.57 19.02
N ILE A 66 -22.04 3.52 17.76
CA ILE A 66 -21.28 3.03 16.61
C ILE A 66 -21.12 4.20 15.65
N GLU A 67 -19.88 4.61 15.40
CA GLU A 67 -19.55 5.67 14.47
C GLU A 67 -19.54 5.15 13.03
N PRO A 68 -19.69 6.00 12.01
CA PRO A 68 -19.50 5.62 10.61
C PRO A 68 -18.12 4.98 10.36
N ASN A 69 -18.08 3.95 9.50
CA ASN A 69 -16.88 3.19 9.18
C ASN A 69 -16.21 2.52 10.40
N GLN A 70 -17.01 2.09 11.36
CA GLN A 70 -16.60 1.24 12.47
C GLN A 70 -17.48 0.00 12.55
N ALA A 71 -16.89 -1.10 12.97
CA ALA A 71 -17.62 -2.30 13.26
C ALA A 71 -17.44 -2.71 14.75
N ARG A 72 -18.51 -3.29 15.28
CA ARG A 72 -18.51 -3.92 16.61
C ARG A 72 -18.65 -5.42 16.43
N VAL A 73 -17.71 -6.15 16.97
CA VAL A 73 -17.68 -7.63 16.98
C VAL A 73 -18.11 -8.14 18.34
N PHE A 74 -19.14 -8.99 18.36
CA PHE A 74 -19.73 -9.52 19.58
C PHE A 74 -19.27 -10.92 19.87
N VAL A 75 -18.79 -11.12 21.10
CA VAL A 75 -18.37 -12.42 21.63
C VAL A 75 -19.12 -12.67 22.92
N PHE A 76 -19.81 -13.80 23.02
CA PHE A 76 -20.55 -14.22 24.20
C PHE A 76 -19.96 -15.51 24.76
N PHE A 77 -19.41 -15.46 25.97
CA PHE A 77 -18.71 -16.56 26.61
C PHE A 77 -17.75 -17.32 25.68
N GLY A 78 -16.87 -16.55 24.96
CA GLY A 78 -15.89 -17.13 24.06
C GLY A 78 -16.42 -17.49 22.66
N LYS A 79 -17.76 -17.50 22.46
CA LYS A 79 -18.36 -17.82 21.15
C LYS A 79 -18.65 -16.54 20.36
N TYR A 80 -18.18 -16.47 19.13
CA TYR A 80 -18.50 -15.40 18.21
C TYR A 80 -19.99 -15.39 17.85
N ARG A 81 -20.64 -14.23 17.92
CA ARG A 81 -22.08 -14.04 17.71
C ARG A 81 -22.45 -13.15 16.52
N GLY A 82 -21.45 -12.55 15.89
CA GLY A 82 -21.66 -11.72 14.71
C GLY A 82 -21.11 -10.32 14.87
N ASN A 83 -21.27 -9.50 13.81
CA ASN A 83 -20.84 -8.11 13.74
C ASN A 83 -22.03 -7.17 13.60
N LEU A 84 -21.86 -5.93 14.04
CA LEU A 84 -22.79 -4.85 13.79
C LEU A 84 -22.00 -3.69 13.13
N LEU A 85 -22.39 -3.39 11.87
CA LEU A 85 -21.79 -2.32 11.06
C LEU A 85 -22.69 -1.07 11.03
N LYS A 86 -23.99 -1.23 11.33
CA LYS A 86 -24.95 -0.15 11.26
C LYS A 86 -24.60 0.93 12.29
N GLU A 87 -24.32 2.12 11.83
CA GLU A 87 -24.05 3.29 12.65
C GLU A 87 -25.26 3.70 13.50
N GLY A 88 -25.01 4.44 14.56
CA GLY A 88 -26.04 4.95 15.43
C GLY A 88 -25.90 4.53 16.90
N PHE A 89 -26.94 4.83 17.67
CA PHE A 89 -27.03 4.52 19.08
C PHE A 89 -27.89 3.25 19.29
N TRP A 90 -27.24 2.22 19.78
CA TRP A 90 -27.82 0.87 19.91
C TRP A 90 -27.75 0.37 21.35
N TRP A 91 -28.69 -0.47 21.68
CA TRP A 91 -28.65 -1.27 22.89
C TRP A 91 -28.43 -2.75 22.52
N VAL A 92 -27.48 -3.39 23.21
CA VAL A 92 -27.15 -4.80 23.04
C VAL A 92 -26.97 -5.40 24.43
N ASN A 93 -27.06 -6.72 24.54
CA ASN A 93 -26.89 -7.44 25.79
C ASN A 93 -25.56 -7.07 26.50
N PRO A 94 -25.59 -6.52 27.71
CA PRO A 94 -24.42 -6.05 28.45
C PRO A 94 -23.40 -7.13 28.81
N PHE A 95 -23.82 -8.41 28.82
CA PHE A 95 -22.92 -9.55 29.12
C PHE A 95 -22.04 -9.96 27.92
N MET A 96 -22.12 -9.28 26.81
CA MET A 96 -21.26 -9.54 25.64
C MET A 96 -19.95 -8.77 25.72
N SER A 97 -18.85 -9.46 25.40
CA SER A 97 -17.58 -8.81 25.10
C SER A 97 -17.63 -8.19 23.72
N VAL A 98 -17.39 -6.88 23.64
CA VAL A 98 -17.47 -6.11 22.41
C VAL A 98 -16.06 -5.71 21.98
N LYS A 99 -15.66 -6.08 20.75
CA LYS A 99 -14.40 -5.67 20.16
C LYS A 99 -14.67 -4.64 19.05
N LYS A 100 -14.07 -3.46 19.19
CA LYS A 100 -14.17 -2.37 18.21
C LYS A 100 -13.07 -2.54 17.16
N ILE A 101 -13.40 -2.34 15.87
CA ILE A 101 -12.46 -2.31 14.75
C ILE A 101 -12.83 -1.16 13.79
N SER A 102 -11.82 -0.49 13.23
CA SER A 102 -12.01 0.55 12.22
C SER A 102 -12.00 -0.07 10.83
N LEU A 103 -12.92 0.37 9.97
CA LEU A 103 -13.00 0.01 8.56
C LEU A 103 -12.48 1.12 7.64
N ARG A 104 -11.95 2.20 8.24
CA ARG A 104 -11.38 3.33 7.49
C ARG A 104 -10.11 2.90 6.77
N ALA A 105 -9.91 3.43 5.56
CA ALA A 105 -8.66 3.24 4.83
C ALA A 105 -7.47 3.84 5.61
N ARG A 106 -6.33 3.17 5.50
CA ARG A 106 -5.07 3.56 6.12
C ARG A 106 -3.95 3.50 5.08
N ASN A 107 -3.00 4.39 5.22
CA ASN A 107 -1.79 4.41 4.43
C ASN A 107 -0.65 3.78 5.22
N LEU A 108 0.12 2.93 4.53
CA LEU A 108 1.42 2.48 4.94
C LEU A 108 2.44 3.08 3.98
N ASN A 109 3.40 3.81 4.50
CA ASN A 109 4.60 4.22 3.77
C ASN A 109 5.75 3.37 4.32
N ALA A 110 6.10 2.31 3.59
CA ALA A 110 7.18 1.41 4.00
C ALA A 110 8.54 2.06 3.73
N GLU A 111 9.45 1.99 4.71
CA GLU A 111 10.83 2.41 4.50
C GLU A 111 11.48 1.57 3.40
N PRO A 112 12.36 2.17 2.56
CA PRO A 112 13.04 1.43 1.52
C PRO A 112 13.87 0.29 2.07
N ILE A 113 13.64 -0.92 1.56
CA ILE A 113 14.37 -2.13 1.93
C ILE A 113 15.40 -2.49 0.86
N LYS A 114 16.52 -3.05 1.30
CA LYS A 114 17.55 -3.58 0.39
C LYS A 114 17.16 -4.98 -0.07
N VAL A 115 17.08 -5.17 -1.39
CA VAL A 115 16.77 -6.45 -2.04
C VAL A 115 17.66 -6.63 -3.26
N ASN A 116 17.73 -7.83 -3.80
CA ASN A 116 18.38 -8.09 -5.07
C ASN A 116 17.35 -8.16 -6.18
N ASP A 117 17.68 -7.56 -7.33
CA ASP A 117 16.90 -7.70 -8.55
C ASP A 117 17.10 -9.09 -9.20
N LYS A 118 16.44 -9.36 -10.34
CA LYS A 118 16.57 -10.61 -11.11
C LYS A 118 18.02 -10.93 -11.50
N MET A 119 18.85 -9.91 -11.71
CA MET A 119 20.24 -10.02 -12.10
C MET A 119 21.21 -10.17 -10.91
N GLY A 120 20.68 -10.10 -9.68
CA GLY A 120 21.46 -10.14 -8.45
C GLY A 120 22.03 -8.78 -8.02
N ASN A 121 21.67 -7.69 -8.66
CA ASN A 121 22.13 -6.36 -8.25
C ASN A 121 21.39 -5.92 -6.99
N PRO A 122 22.06 -5.42 -5.95
CA PRO A 122 21.41 -4.87 -4.78
C PRO A 122 20.75 -3.53 -5.09
N ILE A 123 19.44 -3.46 -4.85
CA ILE A 123 18.61 -2.27 -5.02
C ILE A 123 17.91 -1.91 -3.73
N MET A 124 17.59 -0.63 -3.57
CA MET A 124 16.72 -0.09 -2.53
C MET A 124 15.35 0.15 -3.13
N ILE A 125 14.32 -0.47 -2.56
CA ILE A 125 12.95 -0.36 -3.05
C ILE A 125 12.01 -0.07 -1.90
N GLY A 126 11.11 0.89 -2.07
CA GLY A 126 10.10 1.31 -1.11
C GLY A 126 8.70 1.21 -1.71
N LEU A 127 7.70 1.16 -0.86
CA LEU A 127 6.31 0.93 -1.20
C LEU A 127 5.39 1.89 -0.43
N VAL A 128 4.39 2.42 -1.11
CA VAL A 128 3.20 3.00 -0.49
C VAL A 128 2.02 2.08 -0.73
N LEU A 129 1.31 1.77 0.34
CA LEU A 129 0.15 0.88 0.32
C LEU A 129 -1.04 1.54 1.00
N VAL A 130 -2.17 1.58 0.31
CA VAL A 130 -3.47 1.96 0.88
C VAL A 130 -4.29 0.71 1.12
N TRP A 131 -4.72 0.50 2.36
CA TRP A 131 -5.43 -0.69 2.77
C TRP A 131 -6.56 -0.40 3.74
N LYS A 132 -7.54 -1.28 3.80
CA LYS A 132 -8.64 -1.27 4.80
C LYS A 132 -9.03 -2.68 5.18
N VAL A 133 -9.79 -2.81 6.28
CA VAL A 133 -10.38 -4.10 6.66
C VAL A 133 -11.66 -4.33 5.82
N LYS A 134 -11.76 -5.51 5.21
CA LYS A 134 -12.97 -5.92 4.46
C LYS A 134 -14.17 -6.00 5.41
N SER A 135 -15.27 -5.34 5.05
CA SER A 135 -16.52 -5.39 5.84
C SER A 135 -17.11 -6.79 5.91
N GLU A 136 -16.84 -7.63 4.93
CA GLU A 136 -17.34 -9.01 4.84
C GLU A 136 -16.47 -10.01 5.63
N GLU A 137 -15.25 -9.65 6.00
CA GLU A 137 -14.26 -10.55 6.61
C GLU A 137 -13.71 -10.04 7.95
N ILE A 138 -14.48 -9.23 8.65
CA ILE A 138 -14.11 -8.64 9.97
C ILE A 138 -13.67 -9.70 10.98
N TYR A 139 -14.26 -10.90 10.92
CA TYR A 139 -13.86 -12.03 11.76
C TYR A 139 -12.38 -12.34 11.62
N LYS A 140 -11.86 -12.42 10.38
CA LYS A 140 -10.44 -12.70 10.11
C LYS A 140 -9.54 -11.63 10.76
N ALA A 141 -9.86 -10.34 10.58
CA ALA A 141 -9.08 -9.23 11.12
C ALA A 141 -9.05 -9.19 12.67
N VAL A 142 -10.08 -9.72 13.33
CA VAL A 142 -10.19 -9.67 14.80
C VAL A 142 -9.63 -10.90 15.49
N PHE A 143 -9.64 -12.07 14.84
CA PHE A 143 -9.32 -13.34 15.46
C PHE A 143 -8.15 -14.10 14.84
N ASN A 144 -7.76 -13.79 13.58
CA ASN A 144 -6.62 -14.47 12.96
C ASN A 144 -5.29 -13.79 13.27
N ILE A 145 -5.32 -12.48 13.59
CA ILE A 145 -4.10 -11.72 13.93
C ILE A 145 -4.08 -11.46 15.42
N ASP A 146 -2.99 -11.86 16.07
CA ASP A 146 -2.81 -11.63 17.50
C ASP A 146 -2.47 -10.16 17.75
N ALA A 147 -3.20 -9.55 18.68
CA ALA A 147 -2.91 -8.20 19.13
C ALA A 147 -2.19 -8.29 20.49
N PRO A 148 -1.04 -7.65 20.65
CA PRO A 148 -0.35 -7.64 21.95
C PRO A 148 -1.32 -7.16 23.04
N LYS A 149 -1.19 -7.76 24.22
CA LYS A 149 -1.96 -7.33 25.41
C LYS A 149 -1.55 -5.88 25.75
N PRO A 150 -2.46 -5.09 26.34
CA PRO A 150 -2.14 -3.72 26.74
C PRO A 150 -0.91 -3.72 27.63
N ALA A 151 0.22 -3.35 27.05
CA ALA A 151 1.42 -3.04 27.79
C ALA A 151 1.40 -1.55 28.11
N THR A 152 1.61 -1.19 29.33
CA THR A 152 1.79 0.19 29.76
C THR A 152 3.10 0.69 29.15
N THR A 153 3.03 1.41 28.06
CA THR A 153 4.23 2.00 27.44
C THR A 153 4.58 3.26 28.19
N THR A 154 5.59 3.17 29.03
CA THR A 154 6.16 4.31 29.73
C THR A 154 7.10 5.02 28.74
N GLN A 155 6.66 6.09 28.11
CA GLN A 155 7.55 6.97 27.34
C GLN A 155 8.08 8.08 28.25
N THR A 156 9.36 8.03 28.53
CA THR A 156 10.08 9.10 29.22
C THR A 156 10.67 10.04 28.18
N GLN A 157 10.00 11.11 27.85
CA GLN A 157 10.53 12.21 27.04
C GLN A 157 10.66 13.45 27.94
N ASN A 158 11.86 14.00 28.04
CA ASN A 158 12.19 15.21 28.84
C ASN A 158 11.78 15.16 30.33
N GLY A 159 11.99 14.03 31.02
CA GLY A 159 11.77 13.94 32.47
C GLY A 159 10.29 13.93 32.90
N GLN A 160 9.35 13.96 31.99
CA GLN A 160 7.93 13.77 32.25
C GLN A 160 7.48 12.37 31.77
N THR A 161 7.08 11.54 32.71
CA THR A 161 6.56 10.20 32.46
C THR A 161 5.08 10.32 32.10
N SER A 162 4.76 10.35 30.81
CA SER A 162 3.38 10.27 30.36
C SER A 162 3.00 8.80 30.11
N VAL A 163 2.12 8.27 30.95
CA VAL A 163 1.53 6.95 30.76
C VAL A 163 0.40 7.08 29.76
N SER A 164 0.65 6.79 28.50
CA SER A 164 -0.39 6.74 27.47
C SER A 164 -0.96 5.32 27.41
N MET A 165 -2.17 5.14 27.93
CA MET A 165 -2.93 3.88 27.74
C MET A 165 -3.57 3.91 26.34
N LYS A 166 -2.96 3.21 25.37
CA LYS A 166 -3.62 2.96 24.08
C LYS A 166 -4.87 2.12 24.29
N SER A 167 -5.95 2.48 23.62
CA SER A 167 -7.18 1.68 23.67
C SER A 167 -6.97 0.30 23.03
N ALA A 168 -7.72 -0.71 23.48
CA ALA A 168 -7.65 -2.06 22.93
C ALA A 168 -7.96 -2.10 21.40
N SER A 169 -8.71 -1.12 20.89
CA SER A 169 -8.97 -0.97 19.46
C SER A 169 -7.77 -0.43 18.69
N GLU A 170 -7.05 0.53 19.25
CA GLU A 170 -5.82 1.09 18.65
C GLU A 170 -4.73 0.04 18.60
N MET A 171 -4.49 -0.68 19.67
CA MET A 171 -3.50 -1.77 19.68
C MET A 171 -3.80 -2.86 18.65
N ARG A 172 -5.07 -3.19 18.43
CA ARG A 172 -5.47 -4.14 17.40
C ARG A 172 -5.19 -3.59 16.00
N MET A 173 -5.46 -2.32 15.77
CA MET A 173 -5.17 -1.68 14.50
C MET A 173 -3.66 -1.52 14.27
N ASP A 174 -2.88 -1.31 15.32
CA ASP A 174 -1.41 -1.28 15.25
C ASP A 174 -0.84 -2.68 14.93
N ALA A 175 -1.42 -3.74 15.51
CA ALA A 175 -1.05 -5.12 15.17
C ALA A 175 -1.34 -5.47 13.70
N LEU A 176 -2.50 -5.05 13.19
CA LEU A 176 -2.83 -5.20 11.78
C LEU A 176 -1.88 -4.38 10.89
N ALA A 177 -1.56 -3.14 11.25
CA ALA A 177 -0.62 -2.31 10.50
C ALA A 177 0.79 -2.92 10.47
N ASN A 178 1.26 -3.47 11.59
CA ASN A 178 2.53 -4.18 11.63
C ASN A 178 2.51 -5.47 10.79
N PHE A 179 1.41 -6.23 10.84
CA PHE A 179 1.23 -7.40 9.98
C PHE A 179 1.29 -7.01 8.49
N VAL A 180 0.59 -5.94 8.11
CA VAL A 180 0.61 -5.40 6.74
C VAL A 180 2.03 -5.01 6.34
N ALA A 181 2.79 -4.31 7.20
CA ALA A 181 4.16 -3.90 6.92
C ALA A 181 5.07 -5.11 6.63
N VAL A 182 5.04 -6.13 7.50
CA VAL A 182 5.86 -7.34 7.34
C VAL A 182 5.50 -8.11 6.07
N GLN A 183 4.21 -8.23 5.75
CA GLN A 183 3.77 -8.90 4.52
C GLN A 183 4.10 -8.09 3.26
N SER A 184 4.07 -6.76 3.37
CA SER A 184 4.46 -5.85 2.29
C SER A 184 5.94 -5.99 1.95
N ASP A 185 6.83 -6.04 2.94
CA ASP A 185 8.25 -6.27 2.72
C ASP A 185 8.52 -7.63 2.05
N ALA A 186 7.79 -8.66 2.46
CA ALA A 186 7.93 -9.98 1.88
C ALA A 186 7.43 -10.05 0.42
N ALA A 187 6.31 -9.39 0.10
CA ALA A 187 5.80 -9.29 -1.26
C ALA A 187 6.73 -8.48 -2.15
N LEU A 188 7.24 -7.35 -1.65
CA LEU A 188 8.15 -6.48 -2.36
C LEU A 188 9.46 -7.19 -2.72
N ARG A 189 10.05 -7.98 -1.79
CA ARG A 189 11.21 -8.83 -2.08
C ARG A 189 10.93 -9.85 -3.17
N GLN A 190 9.77 -10.47 -3.13
CA GLN A 190 9.38 -11.48 -4.12
C GLN A 190 9.23 -10.86 -5.51
N VAL A 191 8.53 -9.74 -5.62
CA VAL A 191 8.31 -9.05 -6.89
C VAL A 191 9.63 -8.49 -7.43
N ALA A 192 10.43 -7.80 -6.60
CA ALA A 192 11.72 -7.25 -7.00
C ALA A 192 12.67 -8.32 -7.57
N GLY A 193 12.70 -9.51 -6.98
CA GLY A 193 13.54 -10.62 -7.45
C GLY A 193 13.10 -11.23 -8.79
N CYS A 194 11.89 -10.91 -9.28
CA CYS A 194 11.41 -11.41 -10.57
C CYS A 194 11.81 -10.52 -11.75
N TYR A 195 12.16 -9.26 -11.52
CA TYR A 195 12.40 -8.26 -12.56
C TYR A 195 13.77 -7.63 -12.45
N ALA A 196 14.38 -7.30 -13.62
CA ALA A 196 15.60 -6.49 -13.66
C ALA A 196 15.28 -5.03 -13.30
N TYR A 197 16.27 -4.31 -12.76
CA TYR A 197 16.11 -2.90 -12.40
C TYR A 197 15.81 -2.03 -13.62
N ASP A 198 16.57 -2.18 -14.70
CA ASP A 198 16.44 -1.40 -15.95
C ASP A 198 16.45 -2.29 -17.19
N ASN A 199 16.11 -1.69 -18.35
CA ASN A 199 16.05 -2.39 -19.63
C ASN A 199 17.41 -2.83 -20.15
N ASN A 200 18.51 -2.17 -19.74
CA ASN A 200 19.87 -2.58 -20.16
C ASN A 200 20.30 -3.91 -19.52
N SER A 201 19.64 -4.28 -18.42
CA SER A 201 19.84 -5.54 -17.71
C SER A 201 18.76 -6.59 -18.00
N ALA A 202 17.65 -6.18 -18.64
CA ALA A 202 16.58 -7.08 -19.07
C ALA A 202 16.88 -7.66 -20.46
N LEU A 203 16.42 -8.87 -20.72
CA LEU A 203 16.40 -9.44 -22.07
C LEU A 203 15.39 -8.66 -22.93
N GLU A 204 15.60 -8.63 -24.27
CA GLU A 204 14.67 -7.94 -25.18
C GLU A 204 13.24 -8.40 -24.96
N GLY A 205 12.32 -7.45 -24.67
CA GLY A 205 10.90 -7.71 -24.41
C GLY A 205 10.55 -8.09 -22.97
N GLU A 206 11.50 -8.16 -22.03
CA GLU A 206 11.20 -8.38 -20.62
C GLU A 206 10.83 -7.07 -19.90
N LEU A 207 9.91 -7.18 -18.92
CA LEU A 207 9.53 -6.08 -18.07
C LEU A 207 10.68 -5.70 -17.11
N SER A 208 10.89 -4.41 -16.89
CA SER A 208 11.84 -3.89 -15.90
C SER A 208 11.15 -3.05 -14.84
N LEU A 209 11.72 -3.02 -13.63
CA LEU A 209 11.18 -2.26 -12.50
C LEU A 209 11.06 -0.76 -12.80
N ARG A 210 11.94 -0.22 -13.64
CA ARG A 210 12.00 1.19 -13.97
C ARG A 210 11.05 1.59 -15.10
N SER A 211 10.90 0.77 -16.13
CA SER A 211 10.18 1.15 -17.36
C SER A 211 8.70 0.71 -17.36
N ASN A 212 8.38 -0.38 -16.63
CA ASN A 212 7.06 -0.98 -16.63
C ASN A 212 6.43 -0.91 -15.23
N ALA A 213 6.45 0.28 -14.64
CA ALA A 213 6.02 0.48 -13.26
C ALA A 213 4.55 0.08 -13.04
N ASP A 214 3.66 0.35 -14.00
CA ASP A 214 2.24 0.09 -13.83
C ASP A 214 1.93 -1.41 -13.78
N GLU A 215 2.48 -2.20 -14.71
CA GLU A 215 2.28 -3.66 -14.73
C GLU A 215 2.87 -4.34 -13.49
N ILE A 216 3.98 -3.80 -12.98
CA ILE A 216 4.63 -4.33 -11.79
C ILE A 216 3.84 -3.94 -10.53
N ASN A 217 3.27 -2.75 -10.47
CA ASN A 217 2.39 -2.32 -9.39
C ASN A 217 1.14 -3.20 -9.33
N ASP A 218 0.53 -3.54 -10.47
CA ASP A 218 -0.63 -4.43 -10.53
C ASP A 218 -0.29 -5.83 -10.00
N GLN A 219 0.87 -6.37 -10.35
CA GLN A 219 1.33 -7.65 -9.82
C GLN A 219 1.65 -7.60 -8.32
N LEU A 220 2.23 -6.49 -7.86
CA LEU A 220 2.48 -6.26 -6.44
C LEU A 220 1.16 -6.19 -5.66
N GLU A 221 0.17 -5.48 -6.19
CA GLU A 221 -1.15 -5.38 -5.60
C GLU A 221 -1.83 -6.76 -5.49
N GLN A 222 -1.78 -7.55 -6.56
CA GLN A 222 -2.31 -8.91 -6.54
C GLN A 222 -1.60 -9.79 -5.50
N LYS A 223 -0.26 -9.75 -5.43
CA LYS A 223 0.50 -10.53 -4.46
C LYS A 223 0.23 -10.11 -3.02
N LEU A 224 0.05 -8.80 -2.79
CA LEU A 224 -0.34 -8.27 -1.50
C LEU A 224 -1.76 -8.70 -1.13
N ALA A 225 -2.72 -8.62 -2.05
CA ALA A 225 -4.09 -9.05 -1.84
C ALA A 225 -4.16 -10.54 -1.43
N GLU A 226 -3.42 -11.42 -2.12
CA GLU A 226 -3.32 -12.85 -1.78
C GLU A 226 -2.79 -13.07 -0.35
N ARG A 227 -1.74 -12.34 0.06
CA ARG A 227 -1.13 -12.49 1.39
C ARG A 227 -1.97 -11.90 2.52
N LEU A 228 -2.62 -10.79 2.25
CA LEU A 228 -3.39 -10.04 3.25
C LEU A 228 -4.82 -10.59 3.44
N ASP A 229 -5.29 -11.44 2.53
CA ASP A 229 -6.62 -12.06 2.62
C ASP A 229 -6.83 -12.88 3.90
N MET A 230 -5.78 -13.54 4.39
CA MET A 230 -5.86 -14.29 5.64
C MET A 230 -6.21 -13.42 6.87
N ALA A 231 -5.91 -12.13 6.80
CA ALA A 231 -6.25 -11.13 7.81
C ALA A 231 -7.55 -10.37 7.51
N GLY A 232 -8.25 -10.70 6.41
CA GLY A 232 -9.44 -9.98 5.97
C GLY A 232 -9.15 -8.52 5.61
N ILE A 233 -7.98 -8.26 5.02
CA ILE A 233 -7.54 -6.93 4.59
C ILE A 233 -7.72 -6.82 3.09
N GLU A 234 -8.24 -5.69 2.64
CA GLU A 234 -8.37 -5.30 1.24
C GLU A 234 -7.27 -4.30 0.90
N VAL A 235 -6.54 -4.59 -0.16
CA VAL A 235 -5.61 -3.64 -0.79
C VAL A 235 -6.41 -2.76 -1.73
N ILE A 236 -6.32 -1.44 -1.53
CA ILE A 236 -6.97 -0.45 -2.40
C ILE A 236 -6.01 -0.03 -3.50
N GLU A 237 -4.74 0.19 -3.14
CA GLU A 237 -3.70 0.62 -4.04
C GLU A 237 -2.33 0.24 -3.45
N ALA A 238 -1.42 -0.26 -4.29
CA ALA A 238 -0.05 -0.54 -3.92
C ALA A 238 0.90 -0.03 -5.01
N ARG A 239 1.81 0.89 -4.65
CA ARG A 239 2.75 1.48 -5.61
C ARG A 239 4.15 1.54 -5.06
N ILE A 240 5.12 1.28 -5.93
CA ILE A 240 6.53 1.51 -5.65
C ILE A 240 6.75 3.03 -5.62
N ASN A 241 7.20 3.57 -4.49
CA ASN A 241 7.47 4.99 -4.30
C ASN A 241 8.95 5.33 -4.28
N TYR A 242 9.80 4.34 -4.11
CA TYR A 242 11.25 4.50 -4.10
C TYR A 242 11.92 3.34 -4.83
N LEU A 243 12.79 3.66 -5.77
CA LEU A 243 13.56 2.67 -6.53
C LEU A 243 14.93 3.25 -6.88
N ALA A 244 15.99 2.69 -6.35
CA ALA A 244 17.36 3.11 -6.61
C ALA A 244 18.33 1.93 -6.46
N TYR A 245 19.49 2.00 -7.09
CA TYR A 245 20.58 1.09 -6.76
C TYR A 245 21.06 1.31 -5.32
N ALA A 246 21.45 0.25 -4.66
CA ALA A 246 22.06 0.36 -3.34
C ALA A 246 23.34 1.22 -3.40
N PRO A 247 23.64 2.02 -2.35
CA PRO A 247 24.75 2.98 -2.37
C PRO A 247 26.09 2.36 -2.73
N GLU A 248 26.30 1.07 -2.40
CA GLU A 248 27.55 0.35 -2.64
C GLU A 248 27.86 0.16 -4.13
N ILE A 249 26.83 0.05 -4.97
CA ILE A 249 27.01 -0.20 -6.41
C ILE A 249 26.55 0.97 -7.28
N ALA A 250 25.90 1.98 -6.72
CA ALA A 250 25.32 3.08 -7.48
C ALA A 250 26.32 3.77 -8.40
N ALA A 251 27.55 4.05 -7.92
CA ALA A 251 28.60 4.69 -8.72
C ALA A 251 29.08 3.79 -9.88
N VAL A 252 29.16 2.47 -9.65
CA VAL A 252 29.58 1.51 -10.69
C VAL A 252 28.50 1.37 -11.76
N MET A 253 27.24 1.28 -11.34
CA MET A 253 26.11 1.18 -12.25
C MET A 253 25.91 2.45 -13.07
N LEU A 254 26.14 3.63 -12.48
CA LEU A 254 26.12 4.88 -13.22
C LEU A 254 27.18 4.91 -14.33
N ARG A 255 28.41 4.46 -14.06
CA ARG A 255 29.48 4.35 -15.07
C ARG A 255 29.11 3.37 -16.19
N ARG A 256 28.50 2.23 -15.83
CA ARG A 256 28.01 1.27 -16.82
C ARG A 256 26.94 1.91 -17.72
N GLN A 257 25.93 2.56 -17.13
CA GLN A 257 24.89 3.27 -17.88
C GLN A 257 25.47 4.35 -18.81
N GLN A 258 26.49 5.10 -18.35
CA GLN A 258 27.18 6.09 -19.17
C GLN A 258 27.91 5.42 -20.36
N ALA A 259 28.59 4.31 -20.14
CA ALA A 259 29.27 3.57 -21.20
C ALA A 259 28.26 3.01 -22.23
N ASP A 260 27.18 2.40 -21.78
CA ASP A 260 26.12 1.87 -22.64
C ASP A 260 25.45 3.01 -23.44
N ALA A 261 25.21 4.16 -22.82
CA ALA A 261 24.65 5.35 -23.49
C ALA A 261 25.59 5.88 -24.56
N ILE A 262 26.92 5.93 -24.31
CA ILE A 262 27.92 6.36 -25.31
C ILE A 262 27.95 5.39 -26.48
N ILE A 263 27.94 4.07 -26.23
CA ILE A 263 27.92 3.06 -27.30
C ILE A 263 26.65 3.22 -28.14
N SER A 264 25.49 3.28 -27.51
CA SER A 264 24.21 3.42 -28.21
C SER A 264 24.13 4.74 -29.00
N ALA A 265 24.65 5.85 -28.46
CA ALA A 265 24.76 7.11 -29.19
C ALA A 265 25.63 6.98 -30.42
N ARG A 266 26.82 6.33 -30.32
CA ARG A 266 27.71 6.10 -31.45
C ARG A 266 27.10 5.20 -32.52
N GLU A 267 26.41 4.13 -32.12
CA GLU A 267 25.66 3.30 -33.07
C GLU A 267 24.65 4.13 -33.89
N LYS A 268 23.88 4.99 -33.22
CA LYS A 268 22.91 5.88 -33.87
C LYS A 268 23.59 6.89 -34.81
N ILE A 269 24.74 7.44 -34.43
CA ILE A 269 25.50 8.34 -35.28
C ILE A 269 25.99 7.60 -36.54
N VAL A 270 26.53 6.39 -36.41
CA VAL A 270 27.00 5.60 -37.55
C VAL A 270 25.84 5.20 -38.46
N GLU A 271 24.71 4.72 -37.90
CA GLU A 271 23.49 4.37 -38.64
C GLU A 271 22.98 5.59 -39.43
N GLY A 272 22.91 6.74 -38.78
CA GLY A 272 22.52 8.01 -39.40
C GLY A 272 23.51 8.45 -40.51
N ALA A 273 24.82 8.34 -40.26
CA ALA A 273 25.85 8.69 -41.22
C ALA A 273 25.77 7.81 -42.47
N VAL A 274 25.66 6.49 -42.30
CA VAL A 274 25.47 5.54 -43.41
C VAL A 274 24.22 5.86 -44.24
N SER A 275 23.10 6.14 -43.58
CA SER A 275 21.85 6.52 -44.24
C SER A 275 22.01 7.85 -45.05
N MET A 276 22.66 8.86 -44.47
CA MET A 276 22.92 10.14 -45.14
C MET A 276 23.84 9.98 -46.33
N VAL A 277 24.93 9.20 -46.20
CA VAL A 277 25.86 8.96 -47.32
C VAL A 277 25.16 8.21 -48.44
N LYS A 278 24.36 7.17 -48.14
CA LYS A 278 23.58 6.46 -49.15
C LYS A 278 22.65 7.41 -49.90
N MET A 279 21.89 8.22 -49.15
CA MET A 279 20.96 9.20 -49.72
C MET A 279 21.69 10.23 -50.63
N ALA A 280 22.85 10.70 -50.21
CA ALA A 280 23.65 11.63 -51.00
C ALA A 280 24.12 11.00 -52.33
N ILE A 281 24.60 9.76 -52.31
CA ILE A 281 25.05 9.04 -53.51
C ILE A 281 23.88 8.78 -54.47
N ASP A 282 22.75 8.32 -53.93
CA ASP A 282 21.54 8.03 -54.71
C ASP A 282 21.03 9.34 -55.38
N GLN A 283 20.99 10.46 -54.69
CA GLN A 283 20.59 11.77 -55.25
C GLN A 283 21.56 12.30 -56.32
N LEU A 284 22.87 12.12 -56.14
CA LEU A 284 23.85 12.50 -57.16
C LEU A 284 23.73 11.68 -58.43
N ALA A 285 23.43 10.38 -58.31
CA ALA A 285 23.18 9.48 -59.42
C ALA A 285 21.89 9.82 -60.17
N ASP A 286 20.79 10.04 -59.46
CA ASP A 286 19.47 10.35 -60.03
C ASP A 286 19.46 11.70 -60.76
N ASN A 287 20.17 12.68 -60.29
CA ASN A 287 20.25 14.00 -60.90
C ASN A 287 21.33 14.13 -61.97
N ASN A 288 22.07 13.07 -62.31
CA ASN A 288 23.17 13.03 -63.28
C ASN A 288 24.20 14.18 -63.06
N VAL A 289 24.47 14.54 -61.81
CA VAL A 289 25.37 15.66 -61.49
C VAL A 289 26.83 15.28 -61.74
N VAL A 290 27.18 14.02 -61.49
CA VAL A 290 28.55 13.50 -61.71
C VAL A 290 28.46 11.99 -62.04
N GLU A 291 29.16 11.55 -63.10
CA GLU A 291 29.42 10.12 -63.33
C GLU A 291 30.52 9.66 -62.38
N LEU A 292 30.14 8.91 -61.36
CA LEU A 292 31.07 8.34 -60.37
C LEU A 292 31.32 6.87 -60.69
N ASP A 293 32.60 6.52 -60.95
CA ASP A 293 33.04 5.14 -60.97
C ASP A 293 33.06 4.55 -59.56
N GLU A 294 33.13 3.25 -59.42
CA GLU A 294 33.04 2.55 -58.12
C GLU A 294 34.19 2.96 -57.18
N GLU A 295 35.38 3.28 -57.70
CA GLU A 295 36.53 3.70 -56.88
C GLU A 295 36.33 5.08 -56.30
N ARG A 296 35.78 6.02 -57.07
CA ARG A 296 35.44 7.36 -56.60
C ARG A 296 34.30 7.38 -55.64
N LYS A 297 33.27 6.51 -55.84
CA LYS A 297 32.18 6.32 -54.88
C LYS A 297 32.75 5.84 -53.52
N ALA A 298 33.61 4.81 -53.52
CA ALA A 298 34.22 4.28 -52.30
C ALA A 298 35.05 5.35 -51.55
N ALA A 299 35.82 6.17 -52.28
CA ALA A 299 36.61 7.28 -51.71
C ALA A 299 35.68 8.33 -51.08
N MET A 300 34.58 8.71 -51.78
CA MET A 300 33.60 9.69 -51.29
C MET A 300 32.89 9.15 -50.02
N VAL A 301 32.43 7.88 -50.02
CA VAL A 301 31.84 7.22 -48.86
C VAL A 301 32.77 7.30 -47.66
N SER A 302 34.03 6.90 -47.84
CA SER A 302 35.01 6.90 -46.76
C SER A 302 35.21 8.30 -46.18
N ASN A 303 35.39 9.33 -47.05
CA ASN A 303 35.57 10.70 -46.59
C ASN A 303 34.35 11.27 -45.88
N LEU A 304 33.13 11.02 -46.37
CA LEU A 304 31.89 11.48 -45.76
C LEU A 304 31.65 10.79 -44.41
N LEU A 305 31.91 9.47 -44.31
CA LEU A 305 31.76 8.76 -43.05
C LEU A 305 32.72 9.26 -41.98
N VAL A 306 33.98 9.55 -42.34
CA VAL A 306 34.96 10.13 -41.40
C VAL A 306 34.48 11.48 -40.88
N VAL A 307 33.96 12.36 -41.75
CA VAL A 307 33.44 13.68 -41.33
C VAL A 307 32.19 13.57 -40.49
N LEU A 308 31.24 12.69 -40.87
CA LEU A 308 29.96 12.54 -40.18
C LEU A 308 30.05 11.77 -38.85
N CYS A 309 30.99 10.86 -38.72
CA CYS A 309 31.22 10.09 -37.49
C CYS A 309 32.25 10.71 -36.54
N SER A 310 32.91 11.83 -36.94
CA SER A 310 33.88 12.54 -36.09
C SER A 310 33.21 13.26 -34.95
N ASP A 311 33.77 13.15 -33.73
CA ASP A 311 33.32 13.92 -32.55
C ASP A 311 33.76 15.40 -32.60
N GLU A 312 34.77 15.75 -33.44
CA GLU A 312 35.27 17.11 -33.61
C GLU A 312 34.77 17.71 -34.92
N SER A 313 34.52 19.01 -34.92
CA SER A 313 34.15 19.77 -36.12
C SER A 313 35.26 19.63 -37.16
N ALA A 314 34.98 18.99 -38.29
CA ALA A 314 35.94 18.91 -39.40
C ALA A 314 36.35 20.30 -39.87
N GLN A 315 37.65 20.63 -39.81
CA GLN A 315 38.18 21.82 -40.42
C GLN A 315 38.50 21.51 -41.89
N PRO A 316 37.78 22.10 -42.85
CA PRO A 316 38.04 21.85 -44.27
C PRO A 316 39.39 22.43 -44.65
N VAL A 317 40.33 21.60 -44.98
CA VAL A 317 41.55 22.01 -45.63
C VAL A 317 41.30 22.05 -47.13
N VAL A 318 41.06 23.23 -47.63
CA VAL A 318 40.94 23.50 -49.13
C VAL A 318 42.32 23.48 -49.72
N ASN A 319 42.67 22.41 -50.41
CA ASN A 319 43.86 22.37 -51.23
C ASN A 319 43.55 23.14 -52.51
N ALA A 320 43.92 24.45 -52.53
CA ALA A 320 43.91 25.27 -53.75
C ALA A 320 45.08 24.80 -54.59
N GLY A 321 44.90 23.68 -55.29
CA GLY A 321 45.91 23.14 -56.20
C GLY A 321 46.46 24.18 -57.15
N THR A 322 47.78 24.24 -57.27
CA THR A 322 48.44 25.01 -58.29
C THR A 322 47.97 24.57 -59.69
N LEU A 323 47.21 25.43 -60.35
CA LEU A 323 46.96 25.30 -61.79
C LEU A 323 48.29 25.30 -62.51
N HIS A 324 48.84 24.14 -62.88
CA HIS A 324 49.88 24.04 -63.84
C HIS A 324 49.23 24.09 -65.22
N HIS A 325 49.66 25.13 -65.97
CA HIS A 325 49.42 25.33 -67.41
C HIS A 325 50.01 24.17 -68.21
#